data_88c48024571d4e88becafa1d032437e0
#
_entry.id   88c48024571d4e88becafa1d032437e0
#
_cell.length_a   1.000
_cell.length_b   1.000
_cell.length_c   1.000
_cell.angle_alpha   90.00
_cell.angle_beta   90.00
_cell.angle_gamma   90.00
#
_symmetry.space_group_name_H-M   'P 1'
#
loop_
_entity.id
_entity.type
_entity.pdbx_description
1 polymer ?
#
loop_
_entity_poly.entity_id
_entity_poly.type
_entity_poly.pdbx_seq_one_letter_code
_entity_poly.pdbx_strand_id
1 'polypeptide(L)'
;MKFAKAIAAVTLFTTSMIASATSVEEIISTYHENIGGVEALKSLKGVKMSGVMQQGQMELPIEYVQLDSGKTYTKISVQGQEFKQAVYDGETLWSINFMTMKPEKSTEEDTYNFSLQKNDFPDALVDYKAKGYGAEIVGTETVEGAEAFKVKLTQEPIKVDGKETPNVNYYYFDADSMVLVMVESEVRSGPMKGAVQLVKFSDYQEVDGLYFPFSMSQEIKGAPGGAPISFKSIELNPTVDAAAFAFPSAE
;
A
#
# COMPACT_ATOMS: atom_id res chain seq x y z
N MET A 1 69.64 40.63 -23.69
CA MET A 1 68.30 40.10 -24.01
C MET A 1 67.82 39.27 -22.81
N LYS A 2 66.82 39.83 -22.05
CA LYS A 2 66.27 39.18 -20.86
C LYS A 2 64.89 38.61 -21.25
N PHE A 3 64.75 37.29 -21.21
CA PHE A 3 63.49 36.62 -21.40
C PHE A 3 62.73 36.61 -20.08
N ALA A 4 61.60 37.29 -20.03
CA ALA A 4 60.62 37.19 -18.94
C ALA A 4 59.73 35.97 -19.18
N LYS A 5 59.71 35.03 -18.23
CA LYS A 5 58.78 33.92 -18.21
C LYS A 5 57.49 34.35 -17.49
N ALA A 6 56.40 34.45 -18.21
CA ALA A 6 55.07 34.65 -17.64
C ALA A 6 54.53 33.28 -17.15
N ILE A 7 54.26 33.18 -15.85
CA ILE A 7 53.59 32.05 -15.23
C ILE A 7 52.09 32.38 -15.22
N ALA A 8 51.28 31.65 -16.03
CA ALA A 8 49.84 31.75 -15.99
C ALA A 8 49.34 30.82 -14.87
N ALA A 9 48.79 31.42 -13.83
CA ALA A 9 48.10 30.67 -12.79
C ALA A 9 46.69 30.27 -13.26
N VAL A 10 46.50 29.00 -13.53
CA VAL A 10 45.16 28.42 -13.79
C VAL A 10 44.47 28.17 -12.45
N THR A 11 43.50 29.04 -12.11
CA THR A 11 42.66 28.86 -10.94
C THR A 11 41.57 27.86 -11.32
N LEU A 12 41.66 26.61 -10.83
CA LEU A 12 40.59 25.64 -10.94
C LEU A 12 39.48 26.06 -9.97
N PHE A 13 38.37 26.55 -10.48
CA PHE A 13 37.12 26.67 -9.74
C PHE A 13 36.50 25.27 -9.67
N THR A 14 36.65 24.59 -8.54
CA THR A 14 35.86 23.42 -8.20
C THR A 14 34.49 23.90 -7.73
N THR A 15 33.51 23.92 -8.63
CA THR A 15 32.11 24.03 -8.25
C THR A 15 31.74 22.74 -7.54
N SER A 16 31.69 22.77 -6.21
CA SER A 16 31.06 21.71 -5.42
C SER A 16 29.56 21.74 -5.75
N MET A 17 29.09 20.81 -6.56
CA MET A 17 27.67 20.48 -6.63
C MET A 17 27.31 19.92 -5.25
N ILE A 18 26.61 20.70 -4.45
CA ILE A 18 25.90 20.21 -3.26
C ILE A 18 24.75 19.38 -3.87
N ALA A 19 24.93 18.06 -3.96
CA ALA A 19 23.81 17.17 -4.17
C ALA A 19 22.86 17.37 -2.98
N SER A 20 21.73 18.02 -3.21
CA SER A 20 20.69 18.12 -2.19
C SER A 20 20.25 16.68 -1.90
N ALA A 21 20.39 16.24 -0.66
CA ALA A 21 19.87 14.95 -0.26
C ALA A 21 18.33 15.00 -0.42
N THR A 22 17.76 14.04 -1.15
CA THR A 22 16.31 13.93 -1.36
C THR A 22 15.62 13.86 0.02
N SER A 23 14.63 14.72 0.24
CA SER A 23 13.84 14.72 1.48
C SER A 23 12.67 13.74 1.39
N VAL A 24 12.15 13.32 2.54
CA VAL A 24 10.96 12.44 2.58
C VAL A 24 9.74 13.16 1.99
N GLU A 25 9.63 14.47 2.21
CA GLU A 25 8.58 15.30 1.62
C GLU A 25 8.67 15.34 0.09
N GLU A 26 9.87 15.43 -0.46
CA GLU A 26 10.09 15.42 -1.90
C GLU A 26 9.69 14.07 -2.51
N ILE A 27 10.07 12.95 -1.89
CA ILE A 27 9.66 11.62 -2.34
C ILE A 27 8.14 11.50 -2.36
N ILE A 28 7.47 11.85 -1.26
CA ILE A 28 6.02 11.72 -1.13
C ILE A 28 5.28 12.67 -2.09
N SER A 29 5.74 13.91 -2.24
CA SER A 29 5.10 14.85 -3.17
C SER A 29 5.25 14.42 -4.61
N THR A 30 6.44 13.98 -5.02
CA THR A 30 6.70 13.48 -6.38
C THR A 30 5.91 12.21 -6.66
N TYR A 31 5.83 11.29 -5.70
CA TYR A 31 4.97 10.12 -5.79
C TYR A 31 3.52 10.52 -6.06
N HIS A 32 2.96 11.42 -5.24
CA HIS A 32 1.58 11.87 -5.43
C HIS A 32 1.37 12.56 -6.78
N GLU A 33 2.30 13.39 -7.24
CA GLU A 33 2.23 14.02 -8.55
C GLU A 33 2.21 12.96 -9.67
N ASN A 34 3.06 11.94 -9.57
CA ASN A 34 3.18 10.87 -10.55
C ASN A 34 1.93 9.97 -10.63
N ILE A 35 1.17 9.84 -9.54
CA ILE A 35 -0.06 9.05 -9.54
C ILE A 35 -1.34 9.86 -9.75
N GLY A 36 -1.24 11.15 -10.15
CA GLY A 36 -2.37 11.97 -10.56
C GLY A 36 -2.72 13.13 -9.63
N GLY A 37 -1.96 13.31 -8.53
CA GLY A 37 -2.04 14.47 -7.65
C GLY A 37 -2.98 14.30 -6.46
N VAL A 38 -2.63 15.00 -5.37
CA VAL A 38 -3.33 14.90 -4.06
C VAL A 38 -4.81 15.28 -4.14
N GLU A 39 -5.15 16.32 -4.92
CA GLU A 39 -6.54 16.80 -5.00
C GLU A 39 -7.45 15.76 -5.69
N ALA A 40 -6.95 15.11 -6.75
CA ALA A 40 -7.69 14.05 -7.43
C ALA A 40 -7.86 12.83 -6.50
N LEU A 41 -6.80 12.43 -5.79
CA LEU A 41 -6.87 11.36 -4.78
C LEU A 41 -7.91 11.67 -3.71
N LYS A 42 -7.91 12.87 -3.13
CA LYS A 42 -8.89 13.29 -2.10
C LYS A 42 -10.34 13.32 -2.59
N SER A 43 -10.55 13.45 -3.89
CA SER A 43 -11.90 13.44 -4.48
C SER A 43 -12.53 12.05 -4.56
N LEU A 44 -11.73 10.98 -4.38
CA LEU A 44 -12.19 9.61 -4.43
C LEU A 44 -13.19 9.32 -3.28
N LYS A 45 -14.27 8.63 -3.65
CA LYS A 45 -15.28 8.10 -2.73
C LYS A 45 -15.20 6.59 -2.57
N GLY A 46 -14.41 5.95 -3.42
CA GLY A 46 -14.16 4.53 -3.36
C GLY A 46 -13.45 4.02 -4.61
N VAL A 47 -12.97 2.81 -4.51
CA VAL A 47 -12.38 2.05 -5.61
C VAL A 47 -12.94 0.63 -5.61
N LYS A 48 -13.17 0.09 -6.82
CA LYS A 48 -13.47 -1.32 -7.02
C LYS A 48 -12.48 -1.88 -8.03
N MET A 49 -11.73 -2.89 -7.63
CA MET A 49 -10.73 -3.55 -8.45
C MET A 49 -11.18 -4.99 -8.73
N SER A 50 -11.20 -5.39 -9.99
CA SER A 50 -11.57 -6.75 -10.40
C SER A 50 -10.46 -7.38 -11.20
N GLY A 51 -10.13 -8.64 -10.89
CA GLY A 51 -9.00 -9.32 -11.51
C GLY A 51 -8.92 -10.80 -11.19
N VAL A 52 -7.72 -11.33 -11.22
CA VAL A 52 -7.42 -12.72 -10.87
C VAL A 52 -6.22 -12.80 -9.94
N MET A 53 -6.35 -13.66 -8.94
CA MET A 53 -5.27 -14.05 -8.05
C MET A 53 -4.76 -15.44 -8.48
N GLN A 54 -3.45 -15.58 -8.61
CA GLN A 54 -2.82 -16.87 -8.88
C GLN A 54 -2.56 -17.63 -7.58
N GLN A 55 -3.08 -18.84 -7.48
CA GLN A 55 -2.79 -19.75 -6.38
C GLN A 55 -2.30 -21.09 -6.94
N GLY A 56 -0.98 -21.25 -7.02
CA GLY A 56 -0.36 -22.35 -7.74
C GLY A 56 -0.75 -22.31 -9.23
N GLN A 57 -1.45 -23.33 -9.71
CA GLN A 57 -1.93 -23.40 -11.12
C GLN A 57 -3.38 -22.89 -11.29
N MET A 58 -4.03 -22.46 -10.22
CA MET A 58 -5.40 -21.97 -10.25
C MET A 58 -5.45 -20.46 -10.41
N GLU A 59 -6.33 -20.00 -11.30
CA GLU A 59 -6.75 -18.61 -11.41
C GLU A 59 -8.04 -18.41 -10.65
N LEU A 60 -7.98 -17.60 -9.59
CA LEU A 60 -9.12 -17.29 -8.74
C LEU A 60 -9.62 -15.87 -9.04
N PRO A 61 -10.82 -15.70 -9.61
CA PRO A 61 -11.38 -14.36 -9.75
C PRO A 61 -11.45 -13.66 -8.40
N ILE A 62 -10.98 -12.42 -8.38
CA ILE A 62 -10.97 -11.56 -7.18
C ILE A 62 -11.65 -10.24 -7.50
N GLU A 63 -12.41 -9.73 -6.52
CA GLU A 63 -12.95 -8.38 -6.50
C GLU A 63 -12.64 -7.75 -5.15
N TYR A 64 -12.05 -6.58 -5.18
CA TYR A 64 -11.77 -5.76 -4.02
C TYR A 64 -12.55 -4.46 -4.10
N VAL A 65 -13.19 -4.08 -3.02
CA VAL A 65 -13.89 -2.79 -2.87
C VAL A 65 -13.44 -2.11 -1.61
N GLN A 66 -13.14 -0.83 -1.72
CA GLN A 66 -12.89 0.06 -0.57
C GLN A 66 -13.56 1.40 -0.80
N LEU A 67 -14.28 1.90 0.22
CA LEU A 67 -14.97 3.18 0.20
C LEU A 67 -14.33 4.16 1.21
N ASP A 68 -14.50 5.46 0.97
CA ASP A 68 -14.04 6.53 1.87
C ASP A 68 -14.67 6.47 3.27
N SER A 69 -15.83 5.82 3.38
CA SER A 69 -16.48 5.51 4.66
C SER A 69 -15.75 4.45 5.50
N GLY A 70 -14.70 3.82 4.94
CA GLY A 70 -13.97 2.70 5.51
C GLY A 70 -14.57 1.33 5.18
N LYS A 71 -15.78 1.28 4.60
CA LYS A 71 -16.39 0.00 4.20
C LYS A 71 -15.57 -0.67 3.11
N THR A 72 -15.33 -1.96 3.27
CA THR A 72 -14.52 -2.74 2.33
C THR A 72 -14.91 -4.20 2.31
N TYR A 73 -14.58 -4.89 1.25
CA TYR A 73 -14.54 -6.34 1.15
C TYR A 73 -13.55 -6.82 0.10
N THR A 74 -13.06 -8.02 0.29
CA THR A 74 -12.44 -8.83 -0.75
C THR A 74 -13.33 -10.02 -1.05
N LYS A 75 -13.68 -10.23 -2.32
CA LYS A 75 -14.45 -11.39 -2.77
C LYS A 75 -13.56 -12.25 -3.67
N ILE A 76 -13.48 -13.54 -3.38
CA ILE A 76 -12.70 -14.52 -4.13
C ILE A 76 -13.66 -15.62 -4.60
N SER A 77 -13.58 -15.99 -5.87
CA SER A 77 -14.38 -17.08 -6.42
C SER A 77 -13.52 -18.34 -6.56
N VAL A 78 -13.94 -19.42 -5.89
CA VAL A 78 -13.28 -20.72 -5.95
C VAL A 78 -14.29 -21.73 -6.49
N GLN A 79 -14.04 -22.31 -7.66
CA GLN A 79 -14.92 -23.29 -8.31
C GLN A 79 -16.38 -22.82 -8.44
N GLY A 80 -16.58 -21.53 -8.70
CA GLY A 80 -17.90 -20.91 -8.85
C GLY A 80 -18.60 -20.53 -7.53
N GLN A 81 -17.97 -20.80 -6.38
CA GLN A 81 -18.44 -20.36 -5.08
C GLN A 81 -17.73 -19.09 -4.63
N GLU A 82 -18.50 -18.11 -4.15
CA GLU A 82 -17.96 -16.83 -3.71
C GLU A 82 -17.66 -16.85 -2.22
N PHE A 83 -16.45 -16.38 -1.88
CA PHE A 83 -15.96 -16.20 -0.51
C PHE A 83 -15.65 -14.75 -0.27
N LYS A 84 -16.34 -14.17 0.70
CA LYS A 84 -16.01 -12.83 1.17
C LYS A 84 -15.01 -12.88 2.31
N GLN A 85 -13.97 -12.06 2.22
CA GLN A 85 -12.88 -11.93 3.18
C GLN A 85 -12.71 -10.48 3.56
N ALA A 86 -12.30 -10.23 4.81
CA ALA A 86 -12.03 -8.89 5.33
C ALA A 86 -13.18 -7.92 5.03
N VAL A 87 -14.42 -8.37 5.24
CA VAL A 87 -15.60 -7.52 5.06
C VAL A 87 -15.77 -6.63 6.27
N TYR A 88 -15.79 -5.33 6.05
CA TYR A 88 -16.02 -4.33 7.08
C TYR A 88 -17.21 -3.44 6.71
N ASP A 89 -18.24 -3.41 7.53
CA ASP A 89 -19.46 -2.63 7.30
C ASP A 89 -19.45 -1.23 7.94
N GLY A 90 -18.33 -0.87 8.59
CA GLY A 90 -18.14 0.35 9.39
C GLY A 90 -18.13 0.09 10.90
N GLU A 91 -18.57 -1.09 11.35
CA GLU A 91 -18.62 -1.47 12.75
C GLU A 91 -18.06 -2.88 13.00
N THR A 92 -18.37 -3.82 12.12
CA THR A 92 -18.04 -5.23 12.27
C THR A 92 -17.12 -5.69 11.15
N LEU A 93 -15.99 -6.30 11.52
CA LEU A 93 -15.12 -7.02 10.60
C LEU A 93 -15.50 -8.50 10.61
N TRP A 94 -15.65 -9.11 9.43
CA TRP A 94 -15.97 -10.52 9.31
C TRP A 94 -15.40 -11.14 8.02
N SER A 95 -15.32 -12.46 8.00
CA SER A 95 -14.89 -13.23 6.82
C SER A 95 -15.65 -14.56 6.77
N ILE A 96 -15.75 -15.15 5.57
CA ILE A 96 -16.19 -16.53 5.45
C ILE A 96 -15.00 -17.45 5.79
N ASN A 97 -15.17 -18.31 6.79
CA ASN A 97 -14.19 -19.33 7.12
C ASN A 97 -14.20 -20.42 6.04
N PHE A 98 -13.05 -20.64 5.40
CA PHE A 98 -12.92 -21.60 4.28
C PHE A 98 -13.13 -23.07 4.70
N MET A 99 -12.97 -23.41 5.97
CA MET A 99 -13.14 -24.78 6.45
C MET A 99 -14.60 -25.06 6.82
N THR A 100 -15.24 -24.10 7.50
CA THR A 100 -16.63 -24.27 7.98
C THR A 100 -17.65 -23.74 6.97
N MET A 101 -17.21 -22.96 6.00
CA MET A 101 -18.04 -22.28 4.98
C MET A 101 -19.04 -21.30 5.61
N LYS A 102 -18.78 -20.86 6.83
CA LYS A 102 -19.67 -19.96 7.57
C LYS A 102 -19.05 -18.59 7.75
N PRO A 103 -19.87 -17.53 7.80
CA PRO A 103 -19.39 -16.22 8.18
C PRO A 103 -19.01 -16.21 9.65
N GLU A 104 -17.84 -15.66 9.95
CA GLU A 104 -17.31 -15.53 11.30
C GLU A 104 -16.86 -14.07 11.52
N LYS A 105 -17.26 -13.50 12.65
CA LYS A 105 -16.81 -12.17 13.05
C LYS A 105 -15.38 -12.25 13.58
N SER A 106 -14.58 -11.27 13.24
CA SER A 106 -13.26 -11.07 13.82
C SER A 106 -13.36 -10.66 15.30
N THR A 107 -12.24 -10.69 16.01
CA THR A 107 -12.19 -10.19 17.38
C THR A 107 -12.45 -8.68 17.43
N GLU A 108 -12.79 -8.15 18.61
CA GLU A 108 -12.94 -6.71 18.81
C GLU A 108 -11.61 -5.98 18.54
N GLU A 109 -10.49 -6.57 18.90
CA GLU A 109 -9.15 -6.02 18.66
C GLU A 109 -8.84 -5.94 17.16
N ASP A 110 -9.07 -7.03 16.41
CA ASP A 110 -8.86 -7.04 14.97
C ASP A 110 -9.81 -6.04 14.27
N THR A 111 -11.07 -5.97 14.72
CA THR A 111 -12.05 -5.02 14.19
C THR A 111 -11.62 -3.58 14.45
N TYR A 112 -11.15 -3.27 15.66
CA TYR A 112 -10.61 -1.95 16.01
C TYR A 112 -9.42 -1.59 15.11
N ASN A 113 -8.41 -2.47 15.03
CA ASN A 113 -7.23 -2.24 14.21
C ASN A 113 -7.58 -2.06 12.73
N PHE A 114 -8.50 -2.85 12.23
CA PHE A 114 -8.97 -2.73 10.85
C PHE A 114 -9.70 -1.41 10.59
N SER A 115 -10.46 -0.92 11.56
CA SER A 115 -11.22 0.33 11.44
C SER A 115 -10.34 1.56 11.21
N LEU A 116 -9.06 1.50 11.63
CA LEU A 116 -8.10 2.59 11.43
C LEU A 116 -7.75 2.78 9.95
N GLN A 117 -7.88 1.72 9.11
CA GLN A 117 -7.56 1.79 7.68
C GLN A 117 -8.41 2.81 6.90
N LYS A 118 -9.56 3.22 7.44
CA LYS A 118 -10.34 4.32 6.84
C LYS A 118 -9.56 5.62 6.76
N ASN A 119 -8.63 5.85 7.71
CA ASN A 119 -7.80 7.04 7.78
C ASN A 119 -6.72 7.02 6.69
N ASP A 120 -6.44 5.84 6.12
CA ASP A 120 -5.45 5.63 5.09
C ASP A 120 -6.03 5.66 3.67
N PHE A 121 -7.35 5.80 3.53
CA PHE A 121 -7.99 5.99 2.23
C PHE A 121 -7.85 7.45 1.76
N PRO A 122 -7.55 7.72 0.49
CA PRO A 122 -7.23 6.77 -0.59
C PRO A 122 -5.78 6.28 -0.56
N ASP A 123 -4.92 6.92 0.21
CA ASP A 123 -3.51 6.62 0.39
C ASP A 123 -3.05 7.10 1.77
N ALA A 124 -2.30 6.28 2.49
CA ALA A 124 -1.83 6.58 3.84
C ALA A 124 -0.95 7.84 3.92
N LEU A 125 -0.25 8.16 2.83
CA LEU A 125 0.66 9.30 2.74
C LEU A 125 -0.05 10.61 2.42
N VAL A 126 -1.30 10.58 1.92
CA VAL A 126 -2.11 11.80 1.74
C VAL A 126 -2.34 12.45 3.10
N ASP A 127 -1.93 13.72 3.22
CA ASP A 127 -2.05 14.51 4.45
C ASP A 127 -1.48 13.83 5.71
N TYR A 128 -0.46 12.99 5.55
CA TYR A 128 0.09 12.18 6.65
C TYR A 128 0.47 13.00 7.88
N LYS A 129 1.04 14.21 7.70
CA LYS A 129 1.36 15.12 8.83
C LYS A 129 0.11 15.61 9.55
N ALA A 130 -0.96 15.91 8.82
CA ALA A 130 -2.22 16.36 9.42
C ALA A 130 -2.93 15.23 10.18
N LYS A 131 -2.71 13.97 9.77
CA LYS A 131 -3.15 12.77 10.50
C LYS A 131 -2.30 12.48 11.75
N GLY A 132 -1.20 13.23 11.96
CA GLY A 132 -0.25 12.97 13.05
C GLY A 132 0.74 11.85 12.76
N TYR A 133 0.85 11.41 11.51
CA TYR A 133 1.80 10.37 11.11
C TYR A 133 3.20 10.93 10.96
N GLY A 134 4.20 10.13 11.29
CA GLY A 134 5.61 10.43 11.07
C GLY A 134 6.16 9.65 9.88
N ALA A 135 6.88 10.34 8.99
CA ALA A 135 7.57 9.71 7.87
C ALA A 135 9.05 10.08 7.88
N GLU A 136 9.94 9.11 7.69
CA GLU A 136 11.39 9.31 7.65
C GLU A 136 12.07 8.36 6.66
N ILE A 137 13.06 8.85 5.91
CA ILE A 137 13.91 8.00 5.07
C ILE A 137 14.85 7.23 6.01
N VAL A 138 14.83 5.91 5.93
CA VAL A 138 15.69 5.03 6.75
C VAL A 138 16.80 4.37 5.94
N GLY A 139 16.86 4.62 4.64
CA GLY A 139 17.91 4.14 3.75
C GLY A 139 17.42 3.90 2.34
N THR A 140 18.23 3.16 1.57
CA THR A 140 17.87 2.60 0.27
C THR A 140 18.06 1.10 0.30
N GLU A 141 17.23 0.39 -0.44
CA GLU A 141 17.32 -1.07 -0.62
C GLU A 141 17.06 -1.42 -2.09
N THR A 142 17.54 -2.57 -2.52
CA THR A 142 17.22 -3.09 -3.86
C THR A 142 15.92 -3.86 -3.83
N VAL A 143 14.94 -3.43 -4.61
CA VAL A 143 13.66 -4.11 -4.82
C VAL A 143 13.60 -4.57 -6.28
N GLU A 144 13.52 -5.88 -6.51
CA GLU A 144 13.45 -6.48 -7.85
C GLU A 144 14.55 -6.01 -8.84
N GLY A 145 15.73 -5.67 -8.31
CA GLY A 145 16.88 -5.25 -9.11
C GLY A 145 17.02 -3.75 -9.31
N ALA A 146 16.06 -2.94 -8.87
CA ALA A 146 16.12 -1.48 -8.88
C ALA A 146 16.39 -0.92 -7.48
N GLU A 147 17.08 0.22 -7.38
CA GLU A 147 17.27 0.93 -6.12
C GLU A 147 15.96 1.61 -5.71
N ALA A 148 15.60 1.50 -4.43
CA ALA A 148 14.40 2.13 -3.88
C ALA A 148 14.71 2.85 -2.56
N PHE A 149 14.14 4.03 -2.38
CA PHE A 149 14.12 4.70 -1.08
C PHE A 149 13.22 3.97 -0.11
N LYS A 150 13.74 3.64 1.06
CA LYS A 150 12.96 3.04 2.14
C LYS A 150 12.48 4.14 3.09
N VAL A 151 11.19 4.36 3.11
CA VAL A 151 10.52 5.33 3.98
C VAL A 151 9.78 4.59 5.08
N LYS A 152 10.12 4.87 6.33
CA LYS A 152 9.38 4.38 7.48
C LYS A 152 8.21 5.33 7.73
N LEU A 153 6.99 4.79 7.73
CA LEU A 153 5.77 5.48 8.12
C LEU A 153 5.32 4.97 9.49
N THR A 154 5.16 5.90 10.44
CA THR A 154 4.59 5.62 11.77
C THR A 154 3.19 6.24 11.81
N GLN A 155 2.18 5.39 11.95
CA GLN A 155 0.78 5.76 11.96
C GLN A 155 0.23 5.77 13.39
N GLU A 156 -1.08 5.96 13.57
CA GLU A 156 -1.72 5.81 14.87
C GLU A 156 -1.49 4.41 15.45
N PRO A 157 -1.32 4.31 16.78
CA PRO A 157 -1.07 3.03 17.43
C PRO A 157 -2.22 2.04 17.21
N ILE A 158 -1.87 0.77 17.06
CA ILE A 158 -2.79 -0.36 17.03
C ILE A 158 -2.79 -1.08 18.38
N LYS A 159 -3.76 -1.97 18.58
CA LYS A 159 -3.79 -2.87 19.73
C LYS A 159 -3.23 -4.23 19.35
N VAL A 160 -2.35 -4.77 20.19
CA VAL A 160 -1.82 -6.14 20.08
C VAL A 160 -1.85 -6.77 21.46
N ASP A 161 -2.64 -7.83 21.64
CA ASP A 161 -2.88 -8.48 22.93
C ASP A 161 -3.37 -7.47 24.01
N GLY A 162 -4.27 -6.59 23.62
CA GLY A 162 -4.87 -5.54 24.46
C GLY A 162 -3.97 -4.35 24.78
N LYS A 163 -2.77 -4.28 24.22
CA LYS A 163 -1.80 -3.20 24.46
C LYS A 163 -1.63 -2.32 23.24
N GLU A 164 -1.56 -1.01 23.45
CA GLU A 164 -1.14 -0.08 22.40
C GLU A 164 0.28 -0.40 21.93
N THR A 165 0.43 -0.57 20.64
CA THR A 165 1.67 -0.95 19.97
C THR A 165 1.90 0.00 18.79
N PRO A 166 3.14 0.46 18.56
CA PRO A 166 3.45 1.29 17.41
C PRO A 166 3.05 0.61 16.11
N ASN A 167 2.35 1.33 15.24
CA ASN A 167 2.00 0.91 13.89
C ASN A 167 3.04 1.47 12.92
N VAL A 168 3.98 0.63 12.53
CA VAL A 168 5.09 1.01 11.65
C VAL A 168 5.05 0.15 10.40
N ASN A 169 5.09 0.81 9.25
CA ASN A 169 5.18 0.19 7.94
C ASN A 169 6.33 0.84 7.15
N TYR A 170 6.92 0.10 6.22
CA TYR A 170 7.99 0.61 5.36
C TYR A 170 7.50 0.65 3.92
N TYR A 171 7.59 1.83 3.32
CA TYR A 171 7.20 2.12 1.95
C TYR A 171 8.46 2.26 1.11
N TYR A 172 8.50 1.57 -0.02
CA TYR A 172 9.66 1.57 -0.91
C TYR A 172 9.29 2.26 -2.20
N PHE A 173 9.96 3.36 -2.49
CA PHE A 173 9.77 4.16 -3.69
C PHE A 173 10.95 3.94 -4.62
N ASP A 174 10.70 3.54 -5.86
CA ASP A 174 11.72 3.44 -6.89
C ASP A 174 12.50 4.76 -7.00
N ALA A 175 13.83 4.69 -6.98
CA ALA A 175 14.68 5.88 -6.87
C ALA A 175 14.65 6.76 -8.11
N ASP A 176 14.34 6.20 -9.28
CA ASP A 176 14.30 6.93 -10.55
C ASP A 176 12.90 7.53 -10.81
N SER A 177 11.84 6.74 -10.61
CA SER A 177 10.47 7.13 -10.93
C SER A 177 9.68 7.69 -9.74
N MET A 178 10.15 7.52 -8.51
CA MET A 178 9.45 7.88 -7.28
C MET A 178 8.06 7.24 -7.15
N VAL A 179 7.83 6.09 -7.79
CA VAL A 179 6.58 5.34 -7.66
C VAL A 179 6.70 4.31 -6.54
N LEU A 180 5.61 4.07 -5.82
CA LEU A 180 5.58 3.04 -4.77
C LEU A 180 5.69 1.65 -5.40
N VAL A 181 6.72 0.88 -5.02
CA VAL A 181 6.96 -0.45 -5.57
C VAL A 181 6.76 -1.57 -4.55
N MET A 182 6.82 -1.25 -3.25
CA MET A 182 6.61 -2.25 -2.20
C MET A 182 6.19 -1.60 -0.88
N VAL A 183 5.37 -2.31 -0.12
CA VAL A 183 5.10 -2.04 1.30
C VAL A 183 5.49 -3.26 2.12
N GLU A 184 6.26 -3.05 3.18
CA GLU A 184 6.64 -4.05 4.18
C GLU A 184 5.92 -3.76 5.49
N SER A 185 5.22 -4.75 6.04
CA SER A 185 4.49 -4.64 7.30
C SER A 185 4.61 -5.91 8.12
N GLU A 186 4.45 -5.81 9.44
CA GLU A 186 4.39 -6.99 10.32
C GLU A 186 2.95 -7.50 10.43
N VAL A 187 2.76 -8.81 10.30
CA VAL A 187 1.48 -9.47 10.55
C VAL A 187 1.19 -9.43 12.05
N ARG A 188 0.10 -8.79 12.46
CA ARG A 188 -0.20 -8.48 13.86
C ARG A 188 -1.11 -9.51 14.55
N SER A 189 -1.83 -10.32 13.80
CA SER A 189 -2.75 -11.34 14.34
C SER A 189 -2.73 -12.62 13.52
N GLY A 190 -3.41 -13.65 14.03
CA GLY A 190 -3.57 -14.92 13.34
C GLY A 190 -2.33 -15.82 13.35
N PRO A 191 -2.35 -16.91 12.55
CA PRO A 191 -1.29 -17.94 12.56
C PRO A 191 0.09 -17.43 12.11
N MET A 192 0.13 -16.32 11.37
CA MET A 192 1.36 -15.72 10.84
C MET A 192 1.84 -14.52 11.68
N LYS A 193 1.28 -14.31 12.89
CA LYS A 193 1.67 -13.19 13.77
C LYS A 193 3.19 -13.12 13.97
N GLY A 194 3.75 -11.92 13.77
CA GLY A 194 5.20 -11.66 13.83
C GLY A 194 5.95 -11.90 12.51
N ALA A 195 5.31 -12.51 11.51
CA ALA A 195 5.90 -12.59 10.19
C ALA A 195 5.90 -11.22 9.51
N VAL A 196 6.82 -11.01 8.58
CA VAL A 196 6.88 -9.79 7.76
C VAL A 196 6.18 -10.08 6.44
N GLN A 197 5.14 -9.31 6.14
CA GLN A 197 4.44 -9.34 4.87
C GLN A 197 5.04 -8.29 3.93
N LEU A 198 5.21 -8.67 2.67
CA LEU A 198 5.58 -7.78 1.58
C LEU A 198 4.41 -7.71 0.61
N VAL A 199 4.02 -6.51 0.25
CA VAL A 199 3.06 -6.25 -0.84
C VAL A 199 3.82 -5.46 -1.90
N LYS A 200 4.00 -6.06 -3.08
CA LYS A 200 4.68 -5.44 -4.21
C LYS A 200 3.68 -4.92 -5.22
N PHE A 201 4.03 -3.84 -5.91
CA PHE A 201 3.19 -3.15 -6.87
C PHE A 201 3.95 -2.95 -8.17
N SER A 202 3.27 -3.17 -9.30
CA SER A 202 3.82 -2.92 -10.63
C SER A 202 2.70 -2.69 -11.64
N ASP A 203 3.07 -2.44 -12.92
CA ASP A 203 2.12 -2.21 -14.01
C ASP A 203 1.13 -1.08 -13.69
N TYR A 204 1.66 0.10 -13.38
CA TYR A 204 0.84 1.29 -13.13
C TYR A 204 0.18 1.75 -14.42
N GLN A 205 -1.16 1.86 -14.41
CA GLN A 205 -1.95 2.31 -15.55
C GLN A 205 -2.90 3.43 -15.13
N GLU A 206 -3.21 4.30 -16.09
CA GLU A 206 -4.12 5.42 -15.87
C GLU A 206 -5.58 4.95 -15.85
N VAL A 207 -6.31 5.45 -14.86
CA VAL A 207 -7.76 5.30 -14.72
C VAL A 207 -8.32 6.66 -14.33
N ASP A 208 -9.03 7.32 -15.24
CA ASP A 208 -9.67 8.63 -15.04
C ASP A 208 -8.74 9.69 -14.43
N GLY A 209 -7.48 9.74 -14.92
CA GLY A 209 -6.48 10.72 -14.51
C GLY A 209 -5.68 10.35 -13.26
N LEU A 210 -5.95 9.21 -12.64
CA LEU A 210 -5.17 8.64 -11.54
C LEU A 210 -4.45 7.37 -12.00
N TYR A 211 -3.28 7.09 -11.42
CA TYR A 211 -2.52 5.88 -11.75
C TYR A 211 -2.63 4.86 -10.61
N PHE A 212 -2.98 3.63 -10.96
CA PHE A 212 -3.10 2.50 -10.06
C PHE A 212 -2.26 1.32 -10.51
N PRO A 213 -1.70 0.51 -9.58
CA PRO A 213 -1.01 -0.73 -9.94
C PRO A 213 -2.03 -1.77 -10.43
N PHE A 214 -1.84 -2.29 -11.64
CA PHE A 214 -2.63 -3.39 -12.19
C PHE A 214 -2.04 -4.75 -11.84
N SER A 215 -0.82 -4.79 -11.29
CA SER A 215 -0.20 -5.99 -10.78
C SER A 215 0.23 -5.80 -9.33
N MET A 216 -0.13 -6.76 -8.49
CA MET A 216 0.28 -6.83 -7.09
C MET A 216 0.75 -8.24 -6.76
N SER A 217 1.63 -8.39 -5.78
CA SER A 217 1.89 -9.69 -5.15
C SER A 217 1.96 -9.55 -3.63
N GLN A 218 1.45 -10.56 -2.93
CA GLN A 218 1.56 -10.66 -1.47
C GLN A 218 2.47 -11.81 -1.12
N GLU A 219 3.49 -11.56 -0.32
CA GLU A 219 4.52 -12.52 0.05
C GLU A 219 4.81 -12.44 1.54
N ILE A 220 5.26 -13.54 2.13
CA ILE A 220 5.89 -13.52 3.47
C ILE A 220 7.40 -13.52 3.27
N LYS A 221 8.08 -12.54 3.84
CA LYS A 221 9.53 -12.36 3.74
C LYS A 221 10.26 -13.64 4.17
N GLY A 222 11.08 -14.17 3.28
CA GLY A 222 11.84 -15.40 3.52
C GLY A 222 11.06 -16.70 3.34
N ALA A 223 9.78 -16.66 3.01
CA ALA A 223 9.00 -17.84 2.63
C ALA A 223 8.94 -17.97 1.10
N PRO A 224 8.95 -19.20 0.56
CA PRO A 224 8.77 -19.42 -0.87
C PRO A 224 7.31 -19.16 -1.28
N GLY A 225 7.14 -18.65 -2.49
CA GLY A 225 5.83 -18.41 -3.07
C GLY A 225 5.25 -17.07 -2.67
N GLY A 226 4.29 -16.62 -3.45
CA GLY A 226 3.49 -15.42 -3.25
C GLY A 226 2.14 -15.62 -3.91
N ALA A 227 1.22 -14.69 -3.72
CA ALA A 227 -0.06 -14.67 -4.40
C ALA A 227 -0.07 -13.48 -5.39
N PRO A 228 0.38 -13.68 -6.65
CA PRO A 228 0.26 -12.64 -7.66
C PRO A 228 -1.20 -12.35 -7.97
N ILE A 229 -1.53 -11.07 -8.06
CA ILE A 229 -2.85 -10.56 -8.41
C ILE A 229 -2.68 -9.67 -9.64
N SER A 230 -3.46 -9.94 -10.68
CA SER A 230 -3.53 -9.09 -11.87
C SER A 230 -4.93 -8.53 -11.99
N PHE A 231 -5.06 -7.21 -11.90
CA PHE A 231 -6.34 -6.53 -12.09
C PHE A 231 -6.64 -6.36 -13.58
N LYS A 232 -7.90 -6.54 -13.94
CA LYS A 232 -8.42 -6.38 -15.32
C LYS A 232 -9.16 -5.06 -15.47
N SER A 233 -9.72 -4.57 -14.38
CA SER A 233 -10.42 -3.28 -14.33
C SER A 233 -10.38 -2.68 -12.95
N ILE A 234 -10.31 -1.35 -12.93
CA ILE A 234 -10.44 -0.52 -11.72
C ILE A 234 -11.54 0.50 -12.03
N GLU A 235 -12.54 0.56 -11.16
CA GLU A 235 -13.66 1.50 -11.24
C GLU A 235 -13.54 2.49 -10.08
N LEU A 236 -13.52 3.78 -10.39
CA LEU A 236 -13.50 4.84 -9.40
C LEU A 236 -14.92 5.24 -9.00
N ASN A 237 -15.10 5.52 -7.72
CA ASN A 237 -16.37 5.96 -7.15
C ASN A 237 -17.55 4.98 -7.45
N PRO A 238 -17.37 3.65 -7.24
CA PRO A 238 -18.37 2.67 -7.55
C PRO A 238 -19.64 2.86 -6.71
N THR A 239 -20.79 2.59 -7.30
CA THR A 239 -22.02 2.44 -6.53
C THR A 239 -22.10 1.01 -6.00
N VAL A 240 -22.05 0.84 -4.68
CA VAL A 240 -22.07 -0.47 -4.02
C VAL A 240 -23.25 -0.54 -3.06
N ASP A 241 -24.06 -1.60 -3.16
CA ASP A 241 -25.15 -1.85 -2.23
C ASP A 241 -24.61 -2.06 -0.81
N ALA A 242 -25.21 -1.38 0.17
CA ALA A 242 -24.85 -1.52 1.59
C ALA A 242 -24.95 -2.98 2.09
N ALA A 243 -25.87 -3.76 1.52
CA ALA A 243 -26.02 -5.19 1.83
C ALA A 243 -24.77 -6.01 1.47
N ALA A 244 -23.91 -5.50 0.56
CA ALA A 244 -22.68 -6.20 0.19
C ALA A 244 -21.70 -6.33 1.38
N PHE A 245 -21.77 -5.42 2.34
CA PHE A 245 -20.89 -5.39 3.52
C PHE A 245 -21.52 -6.01 4.76
N ALA A 246 -22.83 -6.20 4.79
CA ALA A 246 -23.55 -6.66 5.97
C ALA A 246 -23.13 -8.08 6.38
N PHE A 247 -23.00 -8.31 7.70
CA PHE A 247 -22.85 -9.65 8.22
C PHE A 247 -24.12 -10.46 7.90
N PRO A 248 -24.00 -11.66 7.28
CA PRO A 248 -25.18 -12.45 6.94
C PRO A 248 -26.00 -12.79 8.18
N SER A 249 -27.29 -12.53 8.15
CA SER A 249 -28.22 -12.99 9.19
C SER A 249 -28.27 -14.52 9.15
N ALA A 250 -28.25 -15.17 10.30
CA ALA A 250 -28.51 -16.60 10.38
C ALA A 250 -29.91 -16.90 9.81
N GLU A 251 -29.98 -17.73 8.75
CA GLU A 251 -31.23 -18.36 8.34
C GLU A 251 -31.66 -19.43 9.31
#